data_574a3ae29eb65f534764e4554cdf6fbd
#
_entry.id   574a3ae29eb65f534764e4554cdf6fbd
#
_cell.length_a   1.000
_cell.length_b   1.000
_cell.length_c   1.000
_cell.angle_alpha   90.00
_cell.angle_beta   90.00
_cell.angle_gamma   90.00
#
_symmetry.space_group_name_H-M   'P 1'
#
loop_
_entity.id
_entity.type
_entity.pdbx_description
1 polymer ?
#
loop_
_entity_poly.entity_id
_entity_poly.type
_entity_poly.pdbx_seq_one_letter_code
_entity_poly.pdbx_strand_id
1 'polypeptide(L)'
;IPGSLVGSEMCIRDSGRTPNSKNLNLEATNVKVDDKGFIAVDEYQRTSVSTIFAIGDISDNPMLAHKATHQGKVAAEVACGEPAIFDPKAIPSVVYTDPEVAWCGLTETQAKEQNISYSKSEFPWAASGRAIAVGANQGKTKILFDDDSKTVLGVGIVGPSAGDIISEGMLAIEMGSDAEDISLTVHPHPTLGETFALAAEVFD
;
A
#
# COMPACT_ATOMS: atom_id res chain seq x y z
N ILE A 1 -16.21 -27.15 -28.23
CA ILE A 1 -14.86 -26.76 -27.72
C ILE A 1 -14.37 -27.94 -26.90
N PRO A 2 -13.20 -28.51 -27.18
CA PRO A 2 -12.68 -29.61 -26.39
C PRO A 2 -12.53 -29.18 -24.94
N GLY A 3 -13.09 -29.96 -24.01
CA GLY A 3 -13.07 -29.64 -22.56
C GLY A 3 -11.68 -29.53 -21.94
N SER A 4 -10.64 -29.91 -22.67
CA SER A 4 -9.23 -29.77 -22.26
C SER A 4 -8.69 -28.35 -22.36
N LEU A 5 -9.43 -27.40 -22.98
CA LEU A 5 -9.04 -26.00 -23.05
C LEU A 5 -9.62 -25.15 -21.93
N VAL A 6 -10.41 -25.77 -21.05
CA VAL A 6 -10.99 -25.14 -19.86
C VAL A 6 -10.22 -25.64 -18.66
N GLY A 7 -9.01 -25.18 -18.51
CA GLY A 7 -8.16 -25.60 -17.41
C GLY A 7 -7.27 -24.47 -16.95
N SER A 8 -6.50 -24.73 -15.92
CA SER A 8 -5.51 -23.82 -15.37
C SER A 8 -4.43 -23.38 -16.37
N GLU A 9 -4.24 -24.13 -17.43
CA GLU A 9 -3.32 -23.79 -18.51
C GLU A 9 -3.75 -22.54 -19.29
N MET A 10 -5.03 -22.16 -19.19
CA MET A 10 -5.57 -20.96 -19.80
C MET A 10 -5.47 -19.72 -18.89
N CYS A 11 -4.93 -19.85 -17.70
CA CYS A 11 -4.65 -18.73 -16.82
C CYS A 11 -3.45 -17.95 -17.31
N ILE A 12 -3.60 -17.23 -18.42
CA ILE A 12 -2.60 -16.31 -18.92
C ILE A 12 -2.70 -15.02 -18.14
N ARG A 13 -1.63 -14.67 -17.46
CA ARG A 13 -1.45 -13.38 -16.82
C ARG A 13 -0.67 -12.49 -17.79
N ASP A 14 -1.39 -11.82 -18.68
CA ASP A 14 -0.83 -10.93 -19.69
C ASP A 14 -0.86 -9.45 -19.29
N SER A 15 -1.32 -9.16 -18.08
CA SER A 15 -1.35 -7.82 -17.49
C SER A 15 -0.05 -7.52 -16.75
N GLY A 16 0.38 -6.29 -16.82
CA GLY A 16 1.55 -5.78 -16.13
C GLY A 16 1.92 -4.39 -16.62
N ARG A 17 2.95 -3.82 -16.01
CA ARG A 17 3.52 -2.53 -16.40
C ARG A 17 5.01 -2.66 -16.59
N THR A 18 5.55 -1.90 -17.52
CA THR A 18 6.98 -1.73 -17.72
C THR A 18 7.31 -0.24 -17.66
N PRO A 19 8.48 0.15 -17.12
CA PRO A 19 8.91 1.54 -17.12
C PRO A 19 9.06 2.06 -18.54
N ASN A 20 8.58 3.27 -18.80
CA ASN A 20 8.56 3.84 -20.14
C ASN A 20 9.81 4.70 -20.41
N SER A 21 11.00 4.11 -20.29
CA SER A 21 12.31 4.76 -20.37
C SER A 21 12.94 4.72 -21.77
N LYS A 22 12.50 3.83 -22.66
CA LYS A 22 13.20 3.51 -23.93
C LYS A 22 13.30 4.67 -24.94
N ASN A 23 12.40 5.65 -24.89
CA ASN A 23 12.31 6.72 -25.89
C ASN A 23 12.72 8.10 -25.34
N LEU A 24 13.48 8.13 -24.25
CA LEU A 24 13.88 9.36 -23.57
C LEU A 24 15.30 9.81 -23.95
N ASN A 25 16.00 9.09 -24.83
CA ASN A 25 17.37 9.38 -25.25
C ASN A 25 18.33 9.50 -24.05
N LEU A 26 18.17 8.63 -23.04
CA LEU A 26 18.90 8.68 -21.77
C LEU A 26 20.40 8.43 -21.95
N GLU A 27 20.79 7.73 -22.99
CA GLU A 27 22.19 7.49 -23.39
C GLU A 27 22.96 8.79 -23.66
N ALA A 28 22.26 9.86 -24.07
CA ALA A 28 22.85 11.18 -24.26
C ALA A 28 23.11 11.93 -22.94
N THR A 29 22.57 11.45 -21.84
CA THR A 29 22.60 12.13 -20.52
C THR A 29 23.50 11.45 -19.50
N ASN A 30 23.96 10.22 -19.73
CA ASN A 30 24.65 9.34 -18.79
C ASN A 30 23.74 8.91 -17.59
N VAL A 31 22.43 9.04 -17.67
CA VAL A 31 21.49 8.49 -16.70
C VAL A 31 21.52 6.97 -16.80
N LYS A 32 21.68 6.30 -15.66
CA LYS A 32 21.71 4.83 -15.59
C LYS A 32 20.30 4.27 -15.59
N VAL A 33 20.10 3.25 -16.43
CA VAL A 33 18.87 2.47 -16.54
C VAL A 33 19.22 1.01 -16.25
N ASP A 34 18.42 0.33 -15.43
CA ASP A 34 18.63 -1.08 -15.13
C ASP A 34 18.13 -2.01 -16.27
N ASP A 35 18.39 -3.32 -16.13
CA ASP A 35 17.98 -4.33 -17.12
C ASP A 35 16.46 -4.44 -17.28
N LYS A 36 15.67 -3.98 -16.29
CA LYS A 36 14.21 -3.95 -16.32
C LYS A 36 13.66 -2.65 -16.90
N GLY A 37 14.51 -1.68 -17.15
CA GLY A 37 14.18 -0.38 -17.71
C GLY A 37 13.91 0.71 -16.67
N PHE A 38 14.13 0.47 -15.38
CA PHE A 38 14.00 1.49 -14.36
C PHE A 38 15.21 2.41 -14.30
N ILE A 39 14.96 3.68 -14.03
CA ILE A 39 15.98 4.68 -13.76
C ILE A 39 16.28 4.64 -12.26
N ALA A 40 17.49 4.25 -11.87
CA ALA A 40 17.91 4.23 -10.48
C ALA A 40 17.97 5.65 -9.90
N VAL A 41 17.37 5.84 -8.73
CA VAL A 41 17.34 7.10 -7.97
C VAL A 41 17.78 6.87 -6.52
N ASP A 42 18.26 7.92 -5.88
CA ASP A 42 18.48 7.97 -4.43
C ASP A 42 17.21 8.38 -3.67
N GLU A 43 17.28 8.49 -2.34
CA GLU A 43 16.19 8.94 -1.47
C GLU A 43 15.73 10.37 -1.74
N TYR A 44 16.54 11.16 -2.47
CA TYR A 44 16.25 12.52 -2.92
C TYR A 44 15.63 12.54 -4.32
N GLN A 45 15.36 11.38 -4.91
CA GLN A 45 14.87 11.19 -6.29
C GLN A 45 15.85 11.65 -7.37
N ARG A 46 17.16 11.80 -7.05
CA ARG A 46 18.20 12.13 -8.00
C ARG A 46 18.64 10.86 -8.75
N THR A 47 18.85 10.99 -10.02
CA THR A 47 19.46 9.94 -10.84
C THR A 47 20.98 9.93 -10.66
N SER A 48 21.70 9.08 -11.43
CA SER A 48 23.17 9.12 -11.52
C SER A 48 23.71 10.46 -12.03
N VAL A 49 22.87 11.35 -12.53
CA VAL A 49 23.20 12.73 -12.92
C VAL A 49 22.45 13.66 -11.97
N SER A 50 23.18 14.35 -11.11
CA SER A 50 22.63 15.10 -9.96
C SER A 50 21.62 16.20 -10.30
N THR A 51 21.58 16.65 -11.54
CA THR A 51 20.61 17.66 -12.04
C THR A 51 19.39 17.05 -12.71
N ILE A 52 19.31 15.72 -12.78
CA ILE A 52 18.20 14.99 -13.38
C ILE A 52 17.54 14.13 -12.31
N PHE A 53 16.23 14.28 -12.18
CA PHE A 53 15.38 13.54 -11.24
C PHE A 53 14.51 12.56 -12.01
N ALA A 54 14.17 11.44 -11.39
CA ALA A 54 13.17 10.52 -11.90
C ALA A 54 12.19 10.13 -10.79
N ILE A 55 10.91 10.08 -11.10
CA ILE A 55 9.82 9.81 -10.16
C ILE A 55 8.79 8.86 -10.77
N GLY A 56 8.02 8.20 -9.94
CA GLY A 56 6.88 7.39 -10.34
C GLY A 56 7.27 6.07 -10.98
N ASP A 57 6.47 5.65 -11.96
CA ASP A 57 6.53 4.32 -12.58
C ASP A 57 7.86 4.03 -13.30
N ILE A 58 8.64 5.08 -13.61
CA ILE A 58 9.92 4.95 -14.29
C ILE A 58 11.09 4.70 -13.32
N SER A 59 10.93 5.03 -12.03
CA SER A 59 12.01 4.93 -11.04
C SER A 59 12.06 3.57 -10.35
N ASP A 60 10.92 3.06 -9.87
CA ASP A 60 10.85 1.79 -9.14
C ASP A 60 9.41 1.28 -8.96
N ASN A 61 9.26 0.11 -8.34
CA ASN A 61 7.97 -0.43 -7.88
C ASN A 61 7.65 0.05 -6.43
N PRO A 62 6.35 0.08 -6.05
CA PRO A 62 5.17 -0.18 -6.86
C PRO A 62 4.85 0.98 -7.82
N MET A 63 4.32 0.65 -9.01
CA MET A 63 3.90 1.64 -10.02
C MET A 63 2.53 2.22 -9.67
N LEU A 64 2.52 3.25 -8.81
CA LEU A 64 1.32 3.85 -8.23
C LEU A 64 1.36 5.37 -8.33
N ALA A 65 0.25 5.97 -8.76
CA ALA A 65 0.15 7.41 -8.97
C ALA A 65 0.39 8.23 -7.69
N HIS A 66 -0.12 7.77 -6.54
CA HIS A 66 0.09 8.44 -5.26
C HIS A 66 1.54 8.37 -4.80
N LYS A 67 2.28 7.27 -5.05
CA LYS A 67 3.73 7.22 -4.85
C LYS A 67 4.43 8.29 -5.69
N ALA A 68 4.12 8.36 -6.99
CA ALA A 68 4.69 9.34 -7.90
C ALA A 68 4.44 10.78 -7.44
N THR A 69 3.24 11.07 -6.90
CA THR A 69 2.91 12.39 -6.36
C THR A 69 3.81 12.77 -5.18
N HIS A 70 4.06 11.85 -4.26
CA HIS A 70 4.94 12.09 -3.12
C HIS A 70 6.40 12.21 -3.54
N GLN A 71 6.89 11.34 -4.42
CA GLN A 71 8.23 11.45 -5.01
C GLN A 71 8.42 12.79 -5.74
N GLY A 72 7.39 13.25 -6.46
CA GLY A 72 7.41 14.53 -7.16
C GLY A 72 7.56 15.74 -6.23
N LYS A 73 6.92 15.71 -5.06
CA LYS A 73 7.10 16.74 -4.02
C LYS A 73 8.53 16.77 -3.52
N VAL A 74 9.08 15.60 -3.14
CA VAL A 74 10.47 15.48 -2.68
C VAL A 74 11.45 15.97 -3.76
N ALA A 75 11.28 15.54 -5.00
CA ALA A 75 12.13 15.98 -6.10
C ALA A 75 12.10 17.50 -6.30
N ALA A 76 10.92 18.12 -6.20
CA ALA A 76 10.77 19.57 -6.34
C ALA A 76 11.42 20.33 -5.17
N GLU A 77 11.22 19.90 -3.93
CA GLU A 77 11.82 20.48 -2.74
C GLU A 77 13.35 20.39 -2.80
N VAL A 78 13.89 19.21 -3.13
CA VAL A 78 15.34 19.00 -3.29
C VAL A 78 15.91 19.85 -4.42
N ALA A 79 15.20 19.98 -5.55
CA ALA A 79 15.63 20.86 -6.66
C ALA A 79 15.67 22.34 -6.26
N CYS A 80 14.83 22.74 -5.30
CA CYS A 80 14.84 24.09 -4.71
C CYS A 80 15.87 24.26 -3.58
N GLY A 81 16.58 23.21 -3.21
CA GLY A 81 17.61 23.23 -2.15
C GLY A 81 17.07 22.96 -0.75
N GLU A 82 15.81 22.53 -0.65
CA GLU A 82 15.20 22.18 0.63
C GLU A 82 15.59 20.76 1.07
N PRO A 83 15.70 20.49 2.40
CA PRO A 83 15.99 19.16 2.92
C PRO A 83 14.73 18.29 2.88
N ALA A 84 14.63 17.42 1.89
CA ALA A 84 13.52 16.47 1.76
C ALA A 84 14.03 15.10 1.33
N ILE A 85 13.40 14.04 1.85
CA ILE A 85 13.69 12.64 1.50
C ILE A 85 12.39 11.90 1.27
N PHE A 86 12.42 10.86 0.43
CA PHE A 86 11.30 9.94 0.23
C PHE A 86 11.55 8.68 1.06
N ASP A 87 10.98 8.65 2.26
CA ASP A 87 11.13 7.56 3.24
C ASP A 87 9.77 7.22 3.88
N PRO A 88 8.76 6.80 3.11
CA PRO A 88 7.46 6.40 3.66
C PRO A 88 7.59 5.04 4.36
N LYS A 89 7.01 4.88 5.56
CA LYS A 89 6.96 3.59 6.26
C LYS A 89 6.16 2.54 5.50
N ALA A 90 5.16 2.96 4.73
CA ALA A 90 4.36 2.11 3.86
C ALA A 90 3.83 2.88 2.65
N ILE A 91 3.37 2.16 1.64
CA ILE A 91 2.67 2.70 0.48
C ILE A 91 1.38 1.89 0.32
N PRO A 92 0.19 2.51 0.36
CA PRO A 92 -1.07 1.79 0.26
C PRO A 92 -1.29 1.28 -1.16
N SER A 93 -1.99 0.16 -1.27
CA SER A 93 -2.43 -0.42 -2.54
C SER A 93 -3.93 -0.68 -2.50
N VAL A 94 -4.60 -0.44 -3.61
CA VAL A 94 -6.04 -0.67 -3.75
C VAL A 94 -6.31 -1.39 -5.06
N VAL A 95 -7.16 -2.42 -5.00
CA VAL A 95 -7.74 -3.08 -6.16
C VAL A 95 -9.23 -2.76 -6.18
N TYR A 96 -9.67 -2.04 -7.21
CA TYR A 96 -11.04 -1.53 -7.37
C TYR A 96 -11.98 -2.59 -7.95
N THR A 97 -11.97 -3.75 -7.33
CA THR A 97 -12.93 -4.82 -7.60
C THR A 97 -14.23 -4.57 -6.82
N ASP A 98 -15.23 -5.45 -6.96
CA ASP A 98 -16.44 -5.45 -6.14
C ASP A 98 -16.53 -6.81 -5.41
N PRO A 99 -16.26 -6.84 -4.09
CA PRO A 99 -15.82 -5.73 -3.21
C PRO A 99 -14.39 -5.27 -3.50
N GLU A 100 -14.06 -4.03 -3.10
CA GLU A 100 -12.70 -3.51 -3.14
C GLU A 100 -11.79 -4.28 -2.18
N VAL A 101 -10.49 -4.31 -2.53
CA VAL A 101 -9.44 -4.84 -1.65
C VAL A 101 -8.35 -3.77 -1.49
N ALA A 102 -8.10 -3.36 -0.25
CA ALA A 102 -7.06 -2.39 0.07
C ALA A 102 -6.11 -2.93 1.14
N TRP A 103 -4.83 -2.57 1.05
CA TRP A 103 -3.86 -2.93 2.08
C TRP A 103 -2.72 -1.92 2.14
N CYS A 104 -2.05 -1.88 3.29
CA CYS A 104 -0.82 -1.12 3.52
C CYS A 104 0.06 -1.82 4.55
N GLY A 105 1.35 -1.50 4.54
CA GLY A 105 2.33 -2.14 5.42
C GLY A 105 2.59 -3.61 5.10
N LEU A 106 2.97 -4.37 6.10
CA LEU A 106 3.34 -5.78 5.95
C LEU A 106 2.13 -6.68 5.74
N THR A 107 2.25 -7.61 4.80
CA THR A 107 1.35 -8.76 4.71
C THR A 107 1.85 -9.90 5.60
N GLU A 108 0.97 -10.84 5.96
CA GLU A 108 1.36 -12.05 6.71
C GLU A 108 2.47 -12.86 6.01
N THR A 109 2.47 -12.88 4.66
CA THR A 109 3.50 -13.56 3.88
C THR A 109 4.85 -12.87 4.05
N GLN A 110 4.89 -11.54 3.89
CA GLN A 110 6.11 -10.77 4.06
C GLN A 110 6.66 -10.84 5.50
N ALA A 111 5.77 -10.75 6.51
CA ALA A 111 6.17 -10.88 7.90
C ALA A 111 6.84 -12.23 8.18
N LYS A 112 6.28 -13.33 7.64
CA LYS A 112 6.87 -14.67 7.75
C LYS A 112 8.21 -14.79 7.02
N GLU A 113 8.31 -14.26 5.81
CA GLU A 113 9.54 -14.27 5.01
C GLU A 113 10.67 -13.47 5.69
N GLN A 114 10.31 -12.39 6.37
CA GLN A 114 11.25 -11.52 7.09
C GLN A 114 11.50 -11.96 8.54
N ASN A 115 10.83 -13.03 9.00
CA ASN A 115 10.88 -13.51 10.38
C ASN A 115 10.48 -12.44 11.42
N ILE A 116 9.52 -11.59 11.06
CA ILE A 116 8.93 -10.59 11.95
C ILE A 116 7.84 -11.26 12.78
N SER A 117 7.95 -11.16 14.11
CA SER A 117 6.94 -11.67 15.03
C SER A 117 5.73 -10.73 15.03
N TYR A 118 4.54 -11.29 14.85
CA TYR A 118 3.32 -10.50 14.79
C TYR A 118 2.13 -11.25 15.34
N SER A 119 1.23 -10.51 15.95
CA SER A 119 -0.13 -10.95 16.26
C SER A 119 -1.12 -10.33 15.28
N LYS A 120 -2.23 -11.04 15.06
CA LYS A 120 -3.24 -10.65 14.08
C LYS A 120 -4.58 -10.45 14.74
N SER A 121 -5.23 -9.34 14.41
CA SER A 121 -6.62 -9.10 14.75
C SER A 121 -7.48 -8.99 13.50
N GLU A 122 -8.72 -9.49 13.57
CA GLU A 122 -9.66 -9.47 12.46
C GLU A 122 -11.08 -9.12 12.95
N PHE A 123 -11.73 -8.19 12.24
CA PHE A 123 -13.14 -7.86 12.48
C PHE A 123 -13.97 -8.22 11.24
N PRO A 124 -14.92 -9.18 11.35
CA PRO A 124 -15.83 -9.52 10.27
C PRO A 124 -16.93 -8.46 10.15
N TRP A 125 -17.15 -7.93 8.97
CA TRP A 125 -18.16 -6.90 8.73
C TRP A 125 -19.61 -7.38 8.93
N ALA A 126 -19.83 -8.68 9.02
CA ALA A 126 -21.11 -9.24 9.46
C ALA A 126 -21.54 -8.78 10.87
N ALA A 127 -20.58 -8.30 11.68
CA ALA A 127 -20.87 -7.72 13.00
C ALA A 127 -21.00 -6.18 12.97
N SER A 128 -20.83 -5.53 11.83
CA SER A 128 -20.98 -4.07 11.66
C SER A 128 -22.40 -3.71 11.24
N GLY A 129 -23.08 -2.88 12.02
CA GLY A 129 -24.43 -2.39 11.70
C GLY A 129 -24.47 -1.63 10.37
N ARG A 130 -23.44 -0.85 10.05
CA ARG A 130 -23.34 -0.14 8.78
C ARG A 130 -23.15 -1.10 7.61
N ALA A 131 -22.25 -2.07 7.75
CA ALA A 131 -22.01 -3.06 6.69
C ALA A 131 -23.28 -3.87 6.37
N ILE A 132 -24.01 -4.28 7.40
CA ILE A 132 -25.32 -4.97 7.22
C ILE A 132 -26.31 -4.06 6.48
N ALA A 133 -26.43 -2.80 6.87
CA ALA A 133 -27.36 -1.86 6.29
C ALA A 133 -27.09 -1.57 4.79
N VAL A 134 -25.83 -1.66 4.35
CA VAL A 134 -25.44 -1.45 2.95
C VAL A 134 -25.23 -2.76 2.17
N GLY A 135 -25.53 -3.91 2.77
CA GLY A 135 -25.37 -5.21 2.12
C GLY A 135 -23.92 -5.70 1.95
N ALA A 136 -22.98 -5.18 2.76
CA ALA A 136 -21.55 -5.47 2.68
C ALA A 136 -21.04 -6.41 3.78
N ASN A 137 -21.89 -7.27 4.30
CA ASN A 137 -21.60 -8.14 5.45
C ASN A 137 -20.54 -9.22 5.19
N GLN A 138 -20.13 -9.45 3.95
CA GLN A 138 -18.99 -10.31 3.60
C GLN A 138 -17.62 -9.62 3.73
N GLY A 139 -17.59 -8.34 4.02
CA GLY A 139 -16.34 -7.58 4.21
C GLY A 139 -15.57 -8.01 5.46
N LYS A 140 -14.33 -7.58 5.53
CA LYS A 140 -13.41 -7.85 6.65
C LYS A 140 -12.37 -6.75 6.78
N THR A 141 -12.04 -6.39 8.01
CA THR A 141 -10.87 -5.59 8.37
C THR A 141 -9.88 -6.47 9.15
N LYS A 142 -8.61 -6.44 8.78
CA LYS A 142 -7.53 -7.18 9.43
C LYS A 142 -6.38 -6.23 9.74
N ILE A 143 -5.79 -6.36 10.93
CA ILE A 143 -4.61 -5.62 11.36
C ILE A 143 -3.55 -6.60 11.83
N LEU A 144 -2.30 -6.35 11.48
CA LEU A 144 -1.13 -7.01 12.03
C LEU A 144 -0.43 -6.06 12.99
N PHE A 145 -0.18 -6.52 14.20
CA PHE A 145 0.52 -5.78 15.24
C PHE A 145 1.85 -6.45 15.54
N ASP A 146 2.85 -5.65 15.85
CA ASP A 146 4.13 -6.13 16.36
C ASP A 146 3.93 -6.79 17.74
N ASP A 147 4.53 -7.95 17.98
CA ASP A 147 4.31 -8.69 19.22
C ASP A 147 4.88 -7.99 20.46
N ASP A 148 5.93 -7.19 20.30
CA ASP A 148 6.58 -6.49 21.40
C ASP A 148 5.98 -5.09 21.63
N SER A 149 5.99 -4.25 20.61
CA SER A 149 5.56 -2.84 20.69
C SER A 149 4.06 -2.64 20.54
N LYS A 150 3.32 -3.62 20.05
CA LYS A 150 1.90 -3.56 19.70
C LYS A 150 1.56 -2.53 18.59
N THR A 151 2.57 -1.96 17.94
CA THR A 151 2.36 -1.01 16.85
C THR A 151 1.85 -1.70 15.60
N VAL A 152 1.11 -0.94 14.77
CA VAL A 152 0.55 -1.46 13.51
C VAL A 152 1.67 -1.71 12.51
N LEU A 153 1.80 -2.97 12.07
CA LEU A 153 2.72 -3.40 11.03
C LEU A 153 2.07 -3.41 9.64
N GLY A 154 0.79 -3.75 9.59
CA GLY A 154 0.07 -3.85 8.33
C GLY A 154 -1.43 -3.93 8.51
N VAL A 155 -2.16 -3.47 7.49
CA VAL A 155 -3.62 -3.47 7.45
C VAL A 155 -4.12 -4.02 6.14
N GLY A 156 -5.19 -4.81 6.18
CA GLY A 156 -5.90 -5.31 5.01
C GLY A 156 -7.40 -5.15 5.18
N ILE A 157 -8.07 -4.62 4.17
CA ILE A 157 -9.52 -4.39 4.17
C ILE A 157 -10.11 -4.96 2.90
N VAL A 158 -11.20 -5.69 3.03
CA VAL A 158 -12.04 -6.14 1.92
C VAL A 158 -13.46 -5.65 2.15
N GLY A 159 -14.00 -4.90 1.21
CA GLY A 159 -15.36 -4.37 1.29
C GLY A 159 -15.53 -3.09 0.48
N PRO A 160 -16.76 -2.58 0.31
CA PRO A 160 -16.98 -1.30 -0.34
C PRO A 160 -16.26 -0.17 0.41
N SER A 161 -15.68 0.77 -0.33
CA SER A 161 -14.88 1.89 0.19
C SER A 161 -13.62 1.47 0.95
N ALA A 162 -13.10 0.26 0.75
CA ALA A 162 -11.86 -0.17 1.38
C ALA A 162 -10.70 0.76 1.05
N GLY A 163 -10.68 1.32 -0.19
CA GLY A 163 -9.69 2.30 -0.64
C GLY A 163 -9.72 3.62 0.12
N ASP A 164 -10.88 4.04 0.62
CA ASP A 164 -11.01 5.24 1.46
C ASP A 164 -10.62 4.96 2.91
N ILE A 165 -11.05 3.80 3.44
CA ILE A 165 -10.83 3.41 4.84
C ILE A 165 -9.35 3.11 5.11
N ILE A 166 -8.61 2.55 4.15
CA ILE A 166 -7.19 2.20 4.32
C ILE A 166 -6.31 3.39 4.71
N SER A 167 -6.75 4.62 4.43
CA SER A 167 -6.01 5.84 4.75
C SER A 167 -5.78 6.01 6.24
N GLU A 168 -6.69 5.55 7.10
CA GLU A 168 -6.52 5.52 8.55
C GLU A 168 -5.42 4.52 8.95
N GLY A 169 -5.42 3.32 8.37
CA GLY A 169 -4.36 2.34 8.58
C GLY A 169 -2.99 2.85 8.14
N MET A 170 -2.93 3.60 7.03
CA MET A 170 -1.70 4.27 6.61
C MET A 170 -1.22 5.29 7.64
N LEU A 171 -2.12 6.12 8.16
CA LEU A 171 -1.77 7.11 9.18
C LEU A 171 -1.29 6.42 10.46
N ALA A 172 -1.95 5.34 10.88
CA ALA A 172 -1.54 4.56 12.04
C ALA A 172 -0.11 4.00 11.90
N ILE A 173 0.25 3.44 10.75
CA ILE A 173 1.61 2.96 10.46
C ILE A 173 2.61 4.13 10.46
N GLU A 174 2.30 5.24 9.78
CA GLU A 174 3.20 6.38 9.66
C GLU A 174 3.49 7.03 11.02
N MET A 175 2.47 7.13 11.87
CA MET A 175 2.57 7.69 13.23
C MET A 175 3.13 6.69 14.25
N GLY A 176 3.21 5.39 13.92
CA GLY A 176 3.61 4.34 14.86
C GLY A 176 2.59 4.08 15.95
N SER A 177 1.30 4.23 15.62
CA SER A 177 0.20 3.98 16.55
C SER A 177 0.13 2.51 16.93
N ASP A 178 -0.25 2.22 18.15
CA ASP A 178 -0.50 0.88 18.64
C ASP A 178 -2.01 0.55 18.69
N ALA A 179 -2.34 -0.65 19.17
CA ALA A 179 -3.73 -1.10 19.28
C ALA A 179 -4.56 -0.23 20.25
N GLU A 180 -3.94 0.27 21.33
CA GLU A 180 -4.60 1.12 22.32
C GLU A 180 -4.92 2.50 21.72
N ASP A 181 -3.99 3.12 21.00
CA ASP A 181 -4.20 4.39 20.32
C ASP A 181 -5.42 4.35 19.39
N ILE A 182 -5.54 3.26 18.63
CA ILE A 182 -6.64 3.07 17.67
C ILE A 182 -7.96 2.85 18.41
N SER A 183 -7.98 1.97 19.41
CA SER A 183 -9.20 1.62 20.16
C SER A 183 -9.75 2.79 20.98
N LEU A 184 -8.88 3.68 21.47
CA LEU A 184 -9.27 4.90 22.20
C LEU A 184 -9.71 6.03 21.27
N THR A 185 -9.43 5.95 19.98
CA THR A 185 -9.87 6.95 19.00
C THR A 185 -11.37 6.83 18.76
N VAL A 186 -12.12 7.92 18.98
CA VAL A 186 -13.57 7.94 18.81
C VAL A 186 -13.93 7.93 17.32
N HIS A 187 -14.56 6.83 16.89
CA HIS A 187 -15.03 6.67 15.51
C HIS A 187 -16.52 7.02 15.38
N PRO A 188 -16.95 7.64 14.27
CA PRO A 188 -18.36 7.94 14.05
C PRO A 188 -19.19 6.68 13.83
N HIS A 189 -20.32 6.56 14.52
CA HIS A 189 -21.27 5.46 14.41
C HIS A 189 -22.60 5.88 13.76
N PRO A 190 -23.19 5.09 12.81
CA PRO A 190 -22.65 3.87 12.24
C PRO A 190 -21.87 4.15 10.93
N THR A 191 -20.65 3.68 10.84
CA THR A 191 -19.81 3.83 9.63
C THR A 191 -19.07 2.53 9.31
N LEU A 192 -18.49 2.44 8.10
CA LEU A 192 -17.57 1.34 7.76
C LEU A 192 -16.18 1.58 8.38
N GLY A 193 -15.78 2.84 8.59
CA GLY A 193 -14.50 3.19 9.20
C GLY A 193 -14.34 2.65 10.62
N GLU A 194 -15.42 2.59 11.42
CA GLU A 194 -15.36 2.03 12.78
C GLU A 194 -14.89 0.57 12.81
N THR A 195 -14.94 -0.15 11.69
CA THR A 195 -14.43 -1.52 11.61
C THR A 195 -12.93 -1.62 11.85
N PHE A 196 -12.20 -0.52 11.66
CA PHE A 196 -10.77 -0.44 11.96
C PHE A 196 -10.54 -0.39 13.48
N ALA A 197 -11.25 0.48 14.20
CA ALA A 197 -11.21 0.50 15.66
C ALA A 197 -11.69 -0.82 16.29
N LEU A 198 -12.79 -1.37 15.78
CA LEU A 198 -13.32 -2.64 16.26
C LEU A 198 -12.34 -3.81 16.02
N ALA A 199 -11.53 -3.74 14.97
CA ALA A 199 -10.47 -4.71 14.77
C ALA A 199 -9.32 -4.53 15.78
N ALA A 200 -9.02 -3.30 16.22
CA ALA A 200 -8.05 -3.05 17.28
C ALA A 200 -8.57 -3.46 18.68
N GLU A 201 -9.85 -3.21 18.97
CA GLU A 201 -10.48 -3.58 20.26
C GLU A 201 -10.50 -5.08 20.54
N VAL A 202 -10.58 -5.93 19.50
CA VAL A 202 -10.55 -7.40 19.67
C VAL A 202 -9.13 -7.98 19.65
N PHE A 203 -8.13 -7.12 19.68
CA PHE A 203 -6.74 -7.52 19.83
C PHE A 203 -6.43 -7.76 21.32
N ASP A 204 -6.00 -8.99 21.67
CA ASP A 204 -5.61 -9.44 23.01
C ASP A 204 -4.08 -9.50 23.16
#